data_31f8c35da6a1bead0f099cefca010a8d
#
_entry.id   31f8c35da6a1bead0f099cefca010a8d
#
_cell.length_a   1.000
_cell.length_b   1.000
_cell.length_c   1.000
_cell.angle_alpha   90.00
_cell.angle_beta   90.00
_cell.angle_gamma   90.00
#
_symmetry.space_group_name_H-M   'P 1'
#
loop_
_entity.id
_entity.type
_entity.pdbx_description
1 polymer ?
#
loop_
_entity_poly.entity_id
_entity_poly.type
_entity_poly.pdbx_seq_one_letter_code
_entity_poly.pdbx_strand_id
1 'polypeptide(L)'
;MARTRASKSLVDRVYEYLLDQIITGAIRYGDTISIKGMAGRLSVSSMPVREALKRLEFEGVVDIKPRSSCTVRVPSRRTILEVYALREALEVYALSCCGGRFPRASLARMEGIVARMRALGKEQDPVEKEKKAIALDREFHGEICALAGNDLLNATYRQLTLRVNMTLMHEKTFHTMEEDWAKMHADVLSCLQKDPVRAVGLLRSHFAGATEIWKKNGGTARA
;
A
#
# COMPACT_ATOMS: atom_id res chain seq x y z
N MET A 1 -15.12 -23.96 17.98
CA MET A 1 -16.03 -23.77 16.82
C MET A 1 -15.20 -23.21 15.67
N ALA A 2 -14.99 -23.99 14.62
CA ALA A 2 -14.23 -23.59 13.43
C ALA A 2 -15.03 -22.55 12.66
N ARG A 3 -14.50 -21.33 12.52
CA ARG A 3 -15.04 -20.30 11.62
C ARG A 3 -14.90 -20.80 10.19
N THR A 4 -16.01 -21.22 9.61
CA THR A 4 -16.13 -21.53 8.18
C THR A 4 -15.60 -20.32 7.38
N ARG A 5 -14.53 -20.48 6.64
CA ARG A 5 -14.06 -19.48 5.67
C ARG A 5 -15.20 -19.31 4.65
N ALA A 6 -15.94 -18.21 4.75
CA ALA A 6 -16.92 -17.87 3.73
C ALA A 6 -16.21 -17.86 2.37
N SER A 7 -16.75 -18.58 1.40
CA SER A 7 -16.20 -18.58 0.05
C SER A 7 -16.31 -17.16 -0.51
N LYS A 8 -15.18 -16.64 -1.02
CA LYS A 8 -15.12 -15.31 -1.65
C LYS A 8 -16.16 -15.20 -2.75
N SER A 9 -16.91 -14.11 -2.79
CA SER A 9 -17.86 -13.85 -3.85
C SER A 9 -17.15 -13.75 -5.21
N LEU A 10 -17.89 -13.94 -6.30
CA LEU A 10 -17.35 -13.76 -7.65
C LEU A 10 -16.83 -12.33 -7.87
N VAL A 11 -17.50 -11.33 -7.29
CA VAL A 11 -17.08 -9.93 -7.33
C VAL A 11 -15.73 -9.75 -6.62
N ASP A 12 -15.55 -10.35 -5.44
CA ASP A 12 -14.27 -10.27 -4.71
C ASP A 12 -13.13 -10.92 -5.50
N ARG A 13 -13.38 -12.04 -6.15
CA ARG A 13 -12.37 -12.72 -6.99
C ARG A 13 -11.96 -11.86 -8.20
N VAL A 14 -12.93 -11.23 -8.87
CA VAL A 14 -12.66 -10.32 -9.99
C VAL A 14 -11.93 -9.08 -9.51
N TYR A 15 -12.34 -8.51 -8.37
CA TYR A 15 -11.67 -7.37 -7.76
C TYR A 15 -10.20 -7.68 -7.44
N GLU A 16 -9.93 -8.78 -6.75
CA GLU A 16 -8.56 -9.20 -6.42
C GLU A 16 -7.72 -9.44 -7.66
N TYR A 17 -8.29 -10.07 -8.68
CA TYR A 17 -7.61 -10.28 -9.96
C TYR A 17 -7.25 -8.95 -10.63
N LEU A 18 -8.21 -8.02 -10.77
CA LEU A 18 -7.96 -6.71 -11.38
C LEU A 18 -6.90 -5.92 -10.60
N LEU A 19 -7.01 -5.93 -9.28
CA LEU A 19 -6.05 -5.28 -8.41
C LEU A 19 -4.66 -5.88 -8.57
N ASP A 20 -4.53 -7.21 -8.62
CA ASP A 20 -3.25 -7.88 -8.88
C ASP A 20 -2.66 -7.49 -10.23
N GLN A 21 -3.48 -7.48 -11.31
CA GLN A 21 -3.02 -7.07 -12.63
C GLN A 21 -2.52 -5.62 -12.68
N ILE A 22 -3.13 -4.71 -11.90
CA ILE A 22 -2.69 -3.32 -11.78
C ILE A 22 -1.40 -3.25 -10.94
N ILE A 23 -1.37 -3.92 -9.79
CA ILE A 23 -0.21 -3.96 -8.89
C ILE A 23 1.01 -4.59 -9.57
N THR A 24 0.82 -5.55 -10.45
CA THR A 24 1.93 -6.20 -11.17
C THR A 24 2.37 -5.45 -12.43
N GLY A 25 1.68 -4.37 -12.78
CA GLY A 25 1.94 -3.61 -14.00
C GLY A 25 1.50 -4.34 -15.30
N ALA A 26 0.80 -5.48 -15.19
CA ALA A 26 0.19 -6.14 -16.34
C ALA A 26 -0.93 -5.29 -16.96
N ILE A 27 -1.60 -4.49 -16.14
CA ILE A 27 -2.44 -3.35 -16.54
C ILE A 27 -1.74 -2.10 -16.01
N ARG A 28 -1.29 -1.23 -16.92
CA ARG A 28 -0.46 -0.06 -16.57
C ARG A 28 -1.30 1.15 -16.17
N TYR A 29 -0.68 2.09 -15.51
CA TYR A 29 -1.26 3.42 -15.29
C TYR A 29 -1.61 4.08 -16.63
N GLY A 30 -2.83 4.61 -16.73
CA GLY A 30 -3.36 5.18 -17.96
C GLY A 30 -4.00 4.17 -18.91
N ASP A 31 -3.82 2.87 -18.72
CA ASP A 31 -4.45 1.85 -19.57
C ASP A 31 -5.97 1.83 -19.40
N THR A 32 -6.66 1.54 -20.49
CA THR A 32 -8.11 1.39 -20.50
C THR A 32 -8.50 -0.06 -20.31
N ILE A 33 -9.34 -0.34 -19.34
CA ILE A 33 -9.90 -1.67 -19.05
C ILE A 33 -11.22 -1.85 -19.79
N SER A 34 -11.27 -2.77 -20.74
CA SER A 34 -12.50 -3.17 -21.41
C SER A 34 -13.32 -4.13 -20.53
N ILE A 35 -14.52 -3.72 -20.12
CA ILE A 35 -15.41 -4.57 -19.30
C ILE A 35 -15.77 -5.87 -20.06
N LYS A 36 -16.10 -5.77 -21.34
CA LYS A 36 -16.40 -6.96 -22.18
C LYS A 36 -15.19 -7.87 -22.34
N GLY A 37 -14.02 -7.27 -22.64
CA GLY A 37 -12.77 -8.02 -22.77
C GLY A 37 -12.39 -8.74 -21.47
N MET A 38 -12.52 -8.07 -20.34
CA MET A 38 -12.23 -8.66 -19.02
C MET A 38 -13.23 -9.77 -18.66
N ALA A 39 -14.52 -9.56 -18.94
CA ALA A 39 -15.55 -10.57 -18.72
C ALA A 39 -15.28 -11.84 -19.53
N GLY A 40 -14.91 -11.69 -20.82
CA GLY A 40 -14.51 -12.81 -21.68
C GLY A 40 -13.26 -13.52 -21.15
N ARG A 41 -12.21 -12.76 -20.78
CA ARG A 41 -10.96 -13.31 -20.23
C ARG A 41 -11.17 -14.13 -18.97
N LEU A 42 -12.09 -13.70 -18.08
CA LEU A 42 -12.38 -14.35 -16.81
C LEU A 42 -13.52 -15.38 -16.90
N SER A 43 -14.12 -15.53 -18.08
CA SER A 43 -15.31 -16.41 -18.30
C SER A 43 -16.46 -16.11 -17.32
N VAL A 44 -16.74 -14.81 -17.11
CA VAL A 44 -17.82 -14.32 -16.27
C VAL A 44 -18.73 -13.36 -17.02
N SER A 45 -19.91 -13.05 -16.49
CA SER A 45 -20.75 -11.98 -17.04
C SER A 45 -20.12 -10.59 -16.79
N SER A 46 -20.58 -9.56 -17.51
CA SER A 46 -20.07 -8.19 -17.33
C SER A 46 -20.43 -7.58 -15.96
N MET A 47 -21.42 -8.15 -15.25
CA MET A 47 -21.89 -7.58 -13.98
C MET A 47 -20.84 -7.63 -12.86
N PRO A 48 -20.22 -8.77 -12.51
CA PRO A 48 -19.20 -8.82 -11.48
C PRO A 48 -17.97 -7.97 -11.83
N VAL A 49 -17.64 -7.82 -13.13
CA VAL A 49 -16.55 -6.92 -13.56
C VAL A 49 -16.91 -5.45 -13.29
N ARG A 50 -18.16 -5.05 -13.60
CA ARG A 50 -18.62 -3.68 -13.30
C ARG A 50 -18.60 -3.37 -11.80
N GLU A 51 -19.07 -4.29 -10.97
CA GLU A 51 -19.08 -4.08 -9.52
C GLU A 51 -17.66 -4.03 -8.93
N ALA A 52 -16.75 -4.88 -9.40
CA ALA A 52 -15.35 -4.83 -9.01
C ALA A 52 -14.69 -3.50 -9.41
N LEU A 53 -14.96 -3.01 -10.64
CA LEU A 53 -14.43 -1.72 -11.11
C LEU A 53 -15.01 -0.53 -10.35
N LYS A 54 -16.32 -0.53 -10.01
CA LYS A 54 -16.91 0.50 -9.15
C LYS A 54 -16.23 0.56 -7.77
N ARG A 55 -15.90 -0.60 -7.20
CA ARG A 55 -15.16 -0.66 -5.95
C ARG A 55 -13.76 -0.06 -6.10
N LEU A 56 -13.03 -0.40 -7.17
CA LEU A 56 -11.73 0.19 -7.48
C LEU A 56 -11.82 1.71 -7.75
N GLU A 57 -12.93 2.18 -8.34
CA GLU A 57 -13.20 3.61 -8.53
C GLU A 57 -13.40 4.32 -7.20
N PHE A 58 -14.22 3.76 -6.31
CA PHE A 58 -14.42 4.29 -4.96
C PHE A 58 -13.10 4.36 -4.17
N GLU A 59 -12.24 3.38 -4.35
CA GLU A 59 -10.89 3.33 -3.76
C GLU A 59 -9.89 4.26 -4.47
N GLY A 60 -10.28 4.86 -5.59
CA GLY A 60 -9.48 5.85 -6.33
C GLY A 60 -8.40 5.24 -7.22
N VAL A 61 -8.54 3.97 -7.58
CA VAL A 61 -7.60 3.21 -8.45
C VAL A 61 -7.87 3.42 -9.92
N VAL A 62 -9.14 3.50 -10.28
CA VAL A 62 -9.59 3.69 -11.66
C VAL A 62 -10.55 4.86 -11.77
N ASP A 63 -10.76 5.36 -12.99
CA ASP A 63 -11.80 6.31 -13.36
C ASP A 63 -12.76 5.65 -14.34
N ILE A 64 -14.05 5.61 -14.00
CA ILE A 64 -15.10 5.09 -14.90
C ILE A 64 -15.77 6.28 -15.60
N LYS A 65 -15.58 6.37 -16.92
CA LYS A 65 -16.28 7.37 -17.73
C LYS A 65 -17.63 6.83 -18.21
N PRO A 66 -18.70 7.66 -18.23
CA PRO A 66 -19.99 7.24 -18.75
C PRO A 66 -19.85 6.70 -20.17
N ARG A 67 -20.48 5.57 -20.41
CA ARG A 67 -20.67 4.86 -21.69
C ARG A 67 -19.58 3.95 -22.21
N SER A 68 -18.34 3.87 -21.72
CA SER A 68 -17.43 2.87 -22.31
C SER A 68 -16.08 2.60 -21.67
N SER A 69 -15.45 3.49 -20.94
CA SER A 69 -14.07 3.26 -20.56
C SER A 69 -13.82 3.36 -19.05
N CYS A 70 -13.11 2.37 -18.56
CA CYS A 70 -12.51 2.41 -17.23
C CYS A 70 -10.99 2.56 -17.44
N THR A 71 -10.40 3.60 -16.88
CA THR A 71 -8.97 3.89 -17.03
C THR A 71 -8.28 3.80 -15.68
N VAL A 72 -7.12 3.14 -15.62
CA VAL A 72 -6.29 3.10 -14.41
C VAL A 72 -5.72 4.50 -14.15
N ARG A 73 -5.93 5.02 -12.94
CA ARG A 73 -5.44 6.35 -12.58
C ARG A 73 -3.92 6.41 -12.57
N VAL A 74 -3.41 7.52 -13.08
CA VAL A 74 -2.02 7.90 -12.86
C VAL A 74 -1.99 8.80 -11.62
N PRO A 75 -1.29 8.41 -10.54
CA PRO A 75 -1.20 9.25 -9.35
C PRO A 75 -0.54 10.58 -9.69
N SER A 76 -1.21 11.69 -9.35
CA SER A 76 -0.57 13.01 -9.46
C SER A 76 0.40 13.22 -8.30
N ARG A 77 1.41 14.08 -8.51
CA ARG A 77 2.31 14.51 -7.43
C ARG A 77 1.54 14.99 -6.19
N ARG A 78 0.47 15.75 -6.42
CA ARG A 78 -0.39 16.23 -5.34
C ARG A 78 -1.03 15.06 -4.58
N THR A 79 -1.60 14.09 -5.28
CA THR A 79 -2.20 12.89 -4.67
C THR A 79 -1.18 12.12 -3.83
N ILE A 80 0.04 11.99 -4.32
CA ILE A 80 1.13 11.30 -3.64
C ILE A 80 1.46 12.01 -2.32
N LEU A 81 1.66 13.33 -2.35
CA LEU A 81 1.96 14.12 -1.15
C LEU A 81 0.81 14.10 -0.14
N GLU A 82 -0.46 14.15 -0.60
CA GLU A 82 -1.65 14.05 0.25
C GLU A 82 -1.74 12.66 0.92
N VAL A 83 -1.41 11.59 0.19
CA VAL A 83 -1.39 10.21 0.72
C VAL A 83 -0.33 10.06 1.81
N TYR A 84 0.89 10.54 1.59
CA TYR A 84 1.94 10.49 2.59
C TYR A 84 1.63 11.32 3.83
N ALA A 85 1.07 12.52 3.66
CA ALA A 85 0.68 13.38 4.78
C ALA A 85 -0.41 12.73 5.65
N LEU A 86 -1.41 12.10 5.02
CA LEU A 86 -2.47 11.41 5.75
C LEU A 86 -1.94 10.14 6.42
N ARG A 87 -1.05 9.40 5.77
CA ARG A 87 -0.38 8.23 6.35
C ARG A 87 0.42 8.60 7.59
N GLU A 88 1.23 9.67 7.52
CA GLU A 88 1.98 10.20 8.66
C GLU A 88 1.03 10.55 9.82
N ALA A 89 -0.05 11.27 9.56
CA ALA A 89 -1.00 11.68 10.59
C ALA A 89 -1.64 10.48 11.31
N LEU A 90 -2.05 9.45 10.58
CA LEU A 90 -2.65 8.24 11.15
C LEU A 90 -1.65 7.44 11.99
N GLU A 91 -0.44 7.26 11.48
CA GLU A 91 0.58 6.43 12.12
C GLU A 91 1.19 7.12 13.36
N VAL A 92 1.46 8.43 13.28
CA VAL A 92 1.91 9.22 14.43
C VAL A 92 0.84 9.25 15.53
N TYR A 93 -0.43 9.43 15.16
CA TYR A 93 -1.53 9.33 16.11
C TYR A 93 -1.59 7.95 16.76
N ALA A 94 -1.46 6.87 15.98
CA ALA A 94 -1.47 5.51 16.52
C ALA A 94 -0.37 5.27 17.56
N LEU A 95 0.86 5.72 17.28
CA LEU A 95 1.95 5.65 18.26
C LEU A 95 1.67 6.49 19.53
N SER A 96 1.07 7.67 19.37
CA SER A 96 0.73 8.55 20.50
C SER A 96 -0.29 7.92 21.44
N CYS A 97 -1.25 7.14 20.91
CA CYS A 97 -2.25 6.44 21.70
C CYS A 97 -1.68 5.37 22.64
N CYS A 98 -0.49 4.83 22.32
CA CYS A 98 0.09 3.72 23.07
C CYS A 98 0.75 4.12 24.39
N GLY A 99 0.96 5.41 24.65
CA GLY A 99 1.64 5.90 25.86
C GLY A 99 3.02 5.25 26.09
N GLY A 100 3.70 4.87 25.00
CA GLY A 100 5.01 4.20 25.05
C GLY A 100 4.97 2.72 25.42
N ARG A 101 3.80 2.11 25.49
CA ARG A 101 3.64 0.68 25.81
C ARG A 101 3.14 -0.09 24.60
N PHE A 102 3.94 -1.02 24.09
CA PHE A 102 3.59 -1.80 22.90
C PHE A 102 3.42 -3.28 23.25
N PRO A 103 2.36 -3.94 22.76
CA PRO A 103 2.15 -5.37 22.96
C PRO A 103 3.31 -6.19 22.39
N ARG A 104 3.87 -7.10 23.16
CA ARG A 104 4.97 -7.97 22.72
C ARG A 104 4.64 -8.72 21.43
N ALA A 105 3.39 -9.17 21.28
CA ALA A 105 2.94 -9.85 20.07
C ALA A 105 3.02 -8.96 18.82
N SER A 106 2.71 -7.66 18.93
CA SER A 106 2.83 -6.70 17.82
C SER A 106 4.29 -6.46 17.46
N LEU A 107 5.15 -6.25 18.46
CA LEU A 107 6.60 -6.10 18.22
C LEU A 107 7.19 -7.34 17.55
N ALA A 108 6.83 -8.54 17.97
CA ALA A 108 7.29 -9.78 17.35
C ALA A 108 6.83 -9.93 15.89
N ARG A 109 5.59 -9.51 15.56
CA ARG A 109 5.14 -9.47 14.15
C ARG A 109 5.96 -8.48 13.32
N MET A 110 6.22 -7.29 13.85
CA MET A 110 7.05 -6.28 13.19
C MET A 110 8.50 -6.76 13.01
N GLU A 111 9.07 -7.48 13.98
CA GLU A 111 10.39 -8.15 13.84
C GLU A 111 10.40 -9.13 12.67
N GLY A 112 9.37 -9.98 12.57
CA GLY A 112 9.21 -10.90 11.46
C GLY A 112 9.10 -10.20 10.11
N ILE A 113 8.42 -9.05 10.04
CA ILE A 113 8.32 -8.23 8.82
C ILE A 113 9.70 -7.68 8.44
N VAL A 114 10.42 -7.06 9.39
CA VAL A 114 11.77 -6.51 9.15
C VAL A 114 12.76 -7.59 8.73
N ALA A 115 12.67 -8.79 9.30
CA ALA A 115 13.49 -9.93 8.88
C ALA A 115 13.22 -10.31 7.41
N ARG A 116 11.96 -10.33 6.98
CA ARG A 116 11.58 -10.57 5.58
C ARG A 116 12.05 -9.44 4.66
N MET A 117 11.99 -8.17 5.10
CA MET A 117 12.53 -7.03 4.36
C MET A 117 14.01 -7.19 4.06
N ARG A 118 14.81 -7.57 5.07
CA ARG A 118 16.24 -7.82 4.91
C ARG A 118 16.52 -9.01 3.96
N ALA A 119 15.68 -10.03 3.99
CA ALA A 119 15.82 -11.19 3.12
C ALA A 119 15.56 -10.88 1.63
N LEU A 120 14.87 -9.78 1.31
CA LEU A 120 14.61 -9.35 -0.08
C LEU A 120 15.89 -9.02 -0.87
N GLY A 121 17.00 -8.71 -0.21
CA GLY A 121 18.28 -8.55 -0.89
C GLY A 121 18.75 -9.78 -1.68
N LYS A 122 18.18 -10.96 -1.40
CA LYS A 122 18.48 -12.24 -2.09
C LYS A 122 17.51 -12.55 -3.24
N GLU A 123 16.43 -11.78 -3.40
CA GLU A 123 15.46 -11.96 -4.49
C GLU A 123 16.09 -11.54 -5.81
N GLN A 124 16.06 -12.42 -6.80
CA GLN A 124 16.70 -12.21 -8.10
C GLN A 124 15.74 -11.60 -9.13
N ASP A 125 14.43 -11.86 -8.99
CA ASP A 125 13.42 -11.28 -9.87
C ASP A 125 13.07 -9.86 -9.41
N PRO A 126 13.40 -8.81 -10.18
CA PRO A 126 13.14 -7.43 -9.79
C PRO A 126 11.65 -7.13 -9.57
N VAL A 127 10.77 -7.75 -10.37
CA VAL A 127 9.32 -7.55 -10.29
C VAL A 127 8.76 -8.18 -9.01
N GLU A 128 9.17 -9.40 -8.70
CA GLU A 128 8.78 -10.08 -7.47
C GLU A 128 9.37 -9.39 -6.23
N LYS A 129 10.59 -8.88 -6.33
CA LYS A 129 11.24 -8.10 -5.27
C LYS A 129 10.44 -6.85 -4.95
N GLU A 130 10.07 -6.07 -5.96
CA GLU A 130 9.27 -4.86 -5.81
C GLU A 130 7.89 -5.15 -5.21
N LYS A 131 7.17 -6.15 -5.69
CA LYS A 131 5.90 -6.59 -5.12
C LYS A 131 6.00 -6.96 -3.64
N LYS A 132 7.00 -7.76 -3.30
CA LYS A 132 7.24 -8.20 -1.92
C LYS A 132 7.61 -7.01 -1.03
N ALA A 133 8.43 -6.06 -1.52
CA ALA A 133 8.80 -4.87 -0.79
C ALA A 133 7.59 -4.00 -0.45
N ILE A 134 6.72 -3.72 -1.44
CA ILE A 134 5.48 -2.96 -1.25
C ILE A 134 4.55 -3.65 -0.25
N ALA A 135 4.41 -4.98 -0.34
CA ALA A 135 3.59 -5.75 0.58
C ALA A 135 4.12 -5.66 2.02
N LEU A 136 5.44 -5.76 2.22
CA LEU A 136 6.09 -5.67 3.52
C LEU A 136 6.03 -4.27 4.12
N ASP A 137 6.21 -3.22 3.30
CA ASP A 137 6.01 -1.83 3.72
C ASP A 137 4.61 -1.63 4.28
N ARG A 138 3.60 -2.08 3.54
CA ARG A 138 2.20 -2.03 3.96
C ARG A 138 1.95 -2.79 5.26
N GLU A 139 2.51 -4.00 5.39
CA GLU A 139 2.34 -4.80 6.60
C GLU A 139 2.95 -4.10 7.81
N PHE A 140 4.16 -3.56 7.69
CA PHE A 140 4.86 -2.87 8.78
C PHE A 140 4.08 -1.65 9.27
N HIS A 141 3.71 -0.76 8.38
CA HIS A 141 2.95 0.43 8.73
C HIS A 141 1.51 0.13 9.17
N GLY A 142 0.93 -0.96 8.66
CA GLY A 142 -0.34 -1.49 9.15
C GLY A 142 -0.27 -1.97 10.61
N GLU A 143 0.83 -2.61 11.02
CA GLU A 143 1.06 -2.98 12.41
C GLU A 143 1.20 -1.73 13.31
N ILE A 144 1.84 -0.65 12.83
CA ILE A 144 1.88 0.63 13.56
C ILE A 144 0.45 1.15 13.80
N CYS A 145 -0.38 1.20 12.77
CA CYS A 145 -1.77 1.63 12.91
C CYS A 145 -2.58 0.74 13.85
N ALA A 146 -2.34 -0.56 13.83
CA ALA A 146 -3.03 -1.53 14.69
C ALA A 146 -2.72 -1.33 16.17
N LEU A 147 -1.58 -0.73 16.51
CA LEU A 147 -1.20 -0.43 17.89
C LEU A 147 -2.21 0.49 18.61
N ALA A 148 -2.91 1.35 17.87
CA ALA A 148 -3.91 2.25 18.45
C ALA A 148 -5.14 1.54 19.01
N GLY A 149 -5.40 0.28 18.63
CA GLY A 149 -6.63 -0.44 19.00
C GLY A 149 -7.91 0.25 18.48
N ASN A 150 -7.79 1.08 17.45
CA ASN A 150 -8.88 1.88 16.89
C ASN A 150 -9.32 1.29 15.54
N ASP A 151 -10.49 0.65 15.53
CA ASP A 151 -11.02 -0.02 14.34
C ASP A 151 -11.30 0.94 13.18
N LEU A 152 -11.74 2.17 13.46
CA LEU A 152 -11.99 3.18 12.44
C LEU A 152 -10.68 3.66 11.81
N LEU A 153 -9.66 3.90 12.61
CA LEU A 153 -8.31 4.23 12.11
C LEU A 153 -7.79 3.12 11.21
N ASN A 154 -7.89 1.87 11.67
CA ASN A 154 -7.45 0.71 10.90
C ASN A 154 -8.22 0.55 9.57
N ALA A 155 -9.52 0.82 9.57
CA ALA A 155 -10.34 0.81 8.35
C ALA A 155 -9.91 1.92 7.38
N THR A 156 -9.69 3.13 7.89
CA THR A 156 -9.22 4.29 7.10
C THR A 156 -7.84 4.02 6.50
N TYR A 157 -6.91 3.47 7.31
CA TYR A 157 -5.59 3.09 6.82
C TYR A 157 -5.66 2.04 5.70
N ARG A 158 -6.51 1.01 5.82
CA ARG A 158 -6.70 0.00 4.76
C ARG A 158 -7.20 0.61 3.45
N GLN A 159 -8.12 1.58 3.51
CA GLN A 159 -8.58 2.30 2.32
C GLN A 159 -7.47 3.16 1.70
N LEU A 160 -6.65 3.78 2.55
CA LEU A 160 -5.51 4.57 2.11
C LEU A 160 -4.42 3.71 1.48
N THR A 161 -4.20 2.50 1.99
CA THR A 161 -3.13 1.57 1.62
C THR A 161 -3.09 1.29 0.12
N LEU A 162 -4.25 1.18 -0.54
CA LEU A 162 -4.29 0.91 -1.95
C LEU A 162 -3.71 2.08 -2.77
N ARG A 163 -4.02 3.31 -2.37
CA ARG A 163 -3.42 4.52 -2.98
C ARG A 163 -1.93 4.63 -2.68
N VAL A 164 -1.50 4.21 -1.49
CA VAL A 164 -0.07 4.10 -1.15
C VAL A 164 0.64 3.12 -2.08
N ASN A 165 0.07 1.94 -2.29
CA ASN A 165 0.64 0.94 -3.18
C ASN A 165 0.78 1.49 -4.62
N MET A 166 -0.26 2.13 -5.14
CA MET A 166 -0.22 2.76 -6.47
C MET A 166 0.88 3.83 -6.55
N THR A 167 1.05 4.62 -5.49
CA THR A 167 2.08 5.64 -5.39
C THR A 167 3.47 5.01 -5.43
N LEU A 168 3.73 4.02 -4.59
CA LEU A 168 5.02 3.34 -4.47
C LEU A 168 5.43 2.67 -5.79
N MET A 169 4.50 2.03 -6.47
CA MET A 169 4.74 1.37 -7.76
C MET A 169 4.98 2.36 -8.91
N HIS A 170 4.31 3.51 -8.91
CA HIS A 170 4.50 4.53 -9.94
C HIS A 170 5.92 5.11 -9.90
N GLU A 171 6.52 5.14 -8.72
CA GLU A 171 7.79 5.82 -8.50
C GLU A 171 9.00 5.07 -9.03
N LYS A 172 8.94 3.74 -9.17
CA LYS A 172 10.14 2.89 -9.35
C LYS A 172 11.25 3.22 -8.34
N THR A 173 10.88 3.88 -7.24
CA THR A 173 11.80 4.46 -6.26
C THR A 173 12.42 3.39 -5.37
N PHE A 174 11.82 2.18 -5.36
CA PHE A 174 12.38 1.05 -4.64
C PHE A 174 13.78 0.64 -5.13
N HIS A 175 14.11 0.90 -6.41
CA HIS A 175 15.43 0.55 -6.95
C HIS A 175 16.58 1.41 -6.40
N THR A 176 16.29 2.60 -5.88
CA THR A 176 17.32 3.53 -5.38
C THR A 176 17.49 3.52 -3.86
N MET A 177 16.62 2.82 -3.11
CA MET A 177 16.59 2.85 -1.64
C MET A 177 16.85 1.49 -0.98
N GLU A 178 17.36 0.49 -1.70
CA GLU A 178 17.36 -0.92 -1.25
C GLU A 178 18.06 -1.18 0.10
N GLU A 179 19.23 -0.59 0.36
CA GLU A 179 19.96 -0.83 1.62
C GLU A 179 19.40 -0.01 2.79
N ASP A 180 18.97 1.22 2.54
CA ASP A 180 18.50 2.13 3.57
C ASP A 180 17.05 1.84 4.00
N TRP A 181 16.21 1.29 3.10
CA TRP A 181 14.80 1.05 3.36
C TRP A 181 14.55 0.05 4.50
N ALA A 182 15.13 -1.14 4.42
CA ALA A 182 15.00 -2.16 5.47
C ALA A 182 15.61 -1.71 6.80
N LYS A 183 16.71 -0.92 6.72
CA LYS A 183 17.35 -0.34 7.88
C LYS A 183 16.48 0.69 8.56
N MET A 184 15.84 1.61 7.81
CA MET A 184 14.94 2.60 8.39
C MET A 184 13.79 1.96 9.18
N HIS A 185 13.17 0.90 8.63
CA HIS A 185 12.11 0.17 9.34
C HIS A 185 12.64 -0.53 10.60
N ALA A 186 13.85 -1.09 10.53
CA ALA A 186 14.52 -1.69 11.70
C ALA A 186 14.83 -0.65 12.78
N ASP A 187 15.23 0.57 12.40
CA ASP A 187 15.53 1.65 13.32
C ASP A 187 14.24 2.15 14.02
N VAL A 188 13.13 2.29 13.27
CA VAL A 188 11.81 2.60 13.87
C VAL A 188 11.42 1.53 14.88
N LEU A 189 11.51 0.25 14.51
CA LEU A 189 11.18 -0.87 15.41
C LEU A 189 12.06 -0.88 16.67
N SER A 190 13.38 -0.67 16.52
CA SER A 190 14.30 -0.59 17.66
C SER A 190 13.95 0.55 18.61
N CYS A 191 13.50 1.69 18.08
CA CYS A 191 13.06 2.81 18.90
C CYS A 191 11.69 2.55 19.57
N LEU A 192 10.76 1.87 18.93
CA LEU A 192 9.52 1.42 19.59
C LEU A 192 9.81 0.59 20.83
N GLN A 193 10.87 -0.22 20.80
CA GLN A 193 11.26 -1.07 21.94
C GLN A 193 11.99 -0.32 23.06
N LYS A 194 12.74 0.74 22.75
CA LYS A 194 13.68 1.38 23.66
C LYS A 194 13.33 2.83 24.01
N ASP A 195 12.84 3.59 23.03
CA ASP A 195 12.57 5.02 23.12
C ASP A 195 11.39 5.40 22.20
N PRO A 196 10.15 5.22 22.70
CA PRO A 196 8.94 5.50 21.93
C PRO A 196 8.82 6.94 21.41
N VAL A 197 9.37 7.92 22.13
CA VAL A 197 9.34 9.33 21.72
C VAL A 197 10.20 9.51 20.46
N ARG A 198 11.37 8.91 20.46
CA ARG A 198 12.28 8.90 19.30
C ARG A 198 11.68 8.16 18.11
N ALA A 199 10.89 7.11 18.36
CA ALA A 199 10.20 6.37 17.28
C ALA A 199 9.29 7.28 16.45
N VAL A 200 8.53 8.19 17.09
CA VAL A 200 7.69 9.18 16.40
C VAL A 200 8.55 10.12 15.53
N GLY A 201 9.67 10.59 16.06
CA GLY A 201 10.61 11.43 15.29
C GLY A 201 11.19 10.72 14.07
N LEU A 202 11.59 9.45 14.21
CA LEU A 202 12.09 8.63 13.11
C LEU A 202 11.01 8.36 12.05
N LEU A 203 9.79 8.08 12.48
CA LEU A 203 8.67 7.86 11.56
C LEU A 203 8.36 9.12 10.73
N ARG A 204 8.37 10.30 11.37
CA ARG A 204 8.24 11.58 10.66
C ARG A 204 9.38 11.81 9.67
N SER A 205 10.63 11.52 10.07
CA SER A 205 11.78 11.63 9.17
C SER A 205 11.68 10.67 7.98
N HIS A 206 11.16 9.47 8.20
CA HIS A 206 10.87 8.51 7.14
C HIS A 206 9.89 9.08 6.10
N PHE A 207 8.78 9.66 6.54
CA PHE A 207 7.81 10.30 5.63
C PHE A 207 8.37 11.56 4.97
N ALA A 208 9.13 12.37 5.69
CA ALA A 208 9.78 13.56 5.13
C ALA A 208 10.76 13.17 4.02
N GLY A 209 11.58 12.14 4.23
CA GLY A 209 12.51 11.63 3.21
C GLY A 209 11.78 11.15 1.95
N ALA A 210 10.71 10.37 2.13
CA ALA A 210 9.89 9.90 1.01
C ALA A 210 9.24 11.07 0.24
N THR A 211 8.76 12.10 0.91
CA THR A 211 8.12 13.26 0.27
C THR A 211 9.12 14.23 -0.39
N GLU A 212 10.36 14.34 0.13
CA GLU A 212 11.40 15.18 -0.46
C GLU A 212 11.80 14.77 -1.87
N ILE A 213 11.81 13.48 -2.15
CA ILE A 213 12.05 12.94 -3.51
C ILE A 213 11.03 13.55 -4.48
N TRP A 214 9.75 13.61 -4.06
CA TRP A 214 8.66 14.17 -4.85
C TRP A 214 8.68 15.69 -4.93
N LYS A 215 9.19 16.36 -3.92
CA LYS A 215 9.33 17.82 -3.93
C LYS A 215 10.45 18.26 -4.88
N LYS A 216 11.58 17.52 -4.92
CA LYS A 216 12.76 17.86 -5.73
C LYS A 216 12.62 17.47 -7.19
N ASN A 217 12.03 16.31 -7.49
CA ASN A 217 11.88 15.83 -8.86
C ASN A 217 10.69 16.52 -9.56
N GLY A 218 10.66 17.85 -9.54
CA GLY A 218 9.62 18.69 -10.13
C GLY A 218 9.12 18.15 -11.46
N GLY A 219 8.09 17.31 -11.41
CA GLY A 219 7.18 16.98 -12.49
C GLY A 219 7.78 16.71 -13.87
N THR A 220 8.46 15.59 -14.06
CA THR A 220 8.45 14.93 -15.36
C THR A 220 7.49 13.75 -15.30
N ALA A 221 6.20 14.04 -15.12
CA ALA A 221 5.18 13.16 -15.67
C ALA A 221 5.34 13.29 -17.20
N ARG A 222 6.12 12.40 -17.80
CA ARG A 222 6.02 12.18 -19.24
C ARG A 222 4.62 11.65 -19.48
N ALA A 223 3.84 12.47 -20.23
CA ALA A 223 2.56 12.12 -20.80
C ALA A 223 2.64 10.81 -21.59
#